data_a66a186f38175b2182fdbd364f3b1115
#
_entry.id   a66a186f38175b2182fdbd364f3b1115
#
_cell.length_a   1.000
_cell.length_b   1.000
_cell.length_c   1.000
_cell.angle_alpha   90.00
_cell.angle_beta   90.00
_cell.angle_gamma   90.00
#
_symmetry.space_group_name_H-M   'P 1'
#
loop_
_entity.id
_entity.type
_entity.pdbx_description
1 polymer ?
#
loop_
_entity_poly.entity_id
_entity_poly.type
_entity_poly.pdbx_seq_one_letter_code
_entity_poly.pdbx_strand_id
1 'polypeptide(L)'
;MESTIDQNKELEEFIEGDYISIKDGESRVLEFDINKIKLVDRTDFNGSPIKKVQFIVTNPEDPQRRERKFELSRKHVPKIYNELKKGKTVLEIFRTGQGKQTEYHVKAIR
;
A
#
# COMPACT_ATOMS: atom_id res chain seq x y z
N MET A 1 -13.99 28.96 -0.46
CA MET A 1 -13.66 28.00 -0.36
C MET A 1 -12.45 27.78 -0.54
N GLU A 2 -11.91 27.13 -0.36
CA GLU A 2 -10.90 26.89 -0.12
C GLU A 2 -10.29 25.91 -0.70
N SER A 3 -10.11 25.56 -1.62
CA SER A 3 -9.38 24.54 -2.14
C SER A 3 -7.97 24.66 -1.83
N THR A 4 -7.49 23.98 -0.92
CA THR A 4 -6.09 23.92 -0.57
C THR A 4 -5.53 22.56 -0.97
N ILE A 5 -4.20 22.45 -0.95
CA ILE A 5 -3.53 21.19 -1.20
C ILE A 5 -3.99 20.13 -0.20
N ASP A 6 -4.16 20.53 1.07
CA ASP A 6 -4.59 19.60 2.12
C ASP A 6 -6.00 19.09 1.86
N GLN A 7 -6.90 19.95 1.39
CA GLN A 7 -8.25 19.53 1.05
C GLN A 7 -8.26 18.56 -0.13
N ASN A 8 -7.41 18.80 -1.13
CA ASN A 8 -7.33 17.91 -2.27
C ASN A 8 -6.81 16.52 -1.84
N LYS A 9 -5.86 16.52 -0.92
CA LYS A 9 -5.33 15.28 -0.41
C LYS A 9 -6.37 14.50 0.39
N GLU A 10 -7.13 15.18 1.21
CA GLU A 10 -8.20 14.55 1.97
C GLU A 10 -9.27 13.97 1.05
N LEU A 11 -9.59 14.69 -0.03
CA LEU A 11 -10.56 14.20 -1.00
C LEU A 11 -10.06 12.95 -1.70
N GLU A 12 -8.79 12.91 -2.08
CA GLU A 12 -8.20 11.73 -2.69
C GLU A 12 -8.26 10.54 -1.76
N GLU A 13 -7.93 10.73 -0.50
CA GLU A 13 -7.99 9.66 0.48
C GLU A 13 -9.42 9.17 0.69
N PHE A 14 -10.38 10.08 0.69
CA PHE A 14 -11.78 9.72 0.82
C PHE A 14 -12.24 8.88 -0.36
N ILE A 15 -11.81 9.24 -1.57
CA ILE A 15 -12.15 8.51 -2.78
C ILE A 15 -11.52 7.11 -2.79
N GLU A 16 -10.28 6.99 -2.32
CA GLU A 16 -9.63 5.70 -2.20
C GLU A 16 -10.35 4.79 -1.20
N GLY A 17 -11.02 5.40 -0.22
CA GLY A 17 -11.71 4.64 0.81
C GLY A 17 -10.74 3.86 1.66
N ASP A 18 -10.98 2.55 1.80
CA ASP A 18 -10.16 1.69 2.65
C ASP A 18 -8.91 1.18 1.97
N TYR A 19 -8.71 1.46 0.69
CA TYR A 19 -7.57 0.93 -0.05
C TYR A 19 -6.52 1.98 -0.32
N ILE A 20 -5.26 1.59 -0.20
CA ILE A 20 -4.12 2.42 -0.57
C ILE A 20 -3.70 2.06 -1.99
N SER A 21 -3.48 3.07 -2.81
CA SER A 21 -2.95 2.89 -4.15
C SER A 21 -1.73 3.79 -4.29
N ILE A 22 -0.63 3.24 -4.76
CA ILE A 22 0.60 4.01 -5.03
C ILE A 22 0.78 4.08 -6.53
N LYS A 23 0.86 5.28 -7.04
CA LYS A 23 0.96 5.50 -8.49
C LYS A 23 2.41 5.50 -8.94
N ASP A 24 2.60 5.35 -10.26
CA ASP A 24 3.94 5.42 -10.87
C ASP A 24 4.65 6.71 -10.45
N GLY A 25 5.85 6.59 -9.92
CA GLY A 25 6.64 7.72 -9.46
C GLY A 25 6.28 8.23 -8.07
N GLU A 26 5.33 7.59 -7.41
CA GLU A 26 4.86 8.03 -6.09
C GLU A 26 5.46 7.15 -5.00
N SER A 27 5.68 7.73 -3.83
CA SER A 27 6.08 6.96 -2.66
C SER A 27 5.13 7.25 -1.49
N ARG A 28 5.01 6.28 -0.60
CA ARG A 28 4.25 6.43 0.64
C ARG A 28 4.97 5.75 1.77
N VAL A 29 4.88 6.34 2.95
CA VAL A 29 5.37 5.73 4.18
C VAL A 29 4.18 5.11 4.89
N LEU A 30 4.27 3.81 5.13
CA LEU A 30 3.17 3.04 5.71
C LEU A 30 3.67 2.21 6.88
N GLU A 31 2.84 2.07 7.88
CA GLU A 31 3.10 1.20 9.01
C GLU A 31 2.32 -0.10 8.81
N PHE A 32 2.99 -1.23 8.92
CA PHE A 32 2.44 -2.56 8.65
C PHE A 32 2.30 -3.36 9.93
N ASP A 33 1.33 -4.27 9.94
CA ASP A 33 1.17 -5.22 11.03
C ASP A 33 1.36 -6.64 10.46
N ILE A 34 2.45 -7.29 10.82
CA ILE A 34 2.77 -8.61 10.30
C ILE A 34 1.71 -9.66 10.69
N ASN A 35 0.93 -9.39 11.71
CA ASN A 35 -0.12 -10.32 12.15
C ASN A 35 -1.43 -10.14 11.39
N LYS A 36 -1.50 -9.16 10.51
CA LYS A 36 -2.72 -8.85 9.76
C LYS A 36 -2.46 -8.94 8.26
N ILE A 37 -1.84 -10.02 7.83
CA ILE A 37 -1.57 -10.28 6.41
C ILE A 37 -2.40 -11.48 6.00
N LYS A 38 -3.09 -11.37 4.87
CA LYS A 38 -3.89 -12.50 4.39
C LYS A 38 -3.92 -12.58 2.88
N LEU A 39 -4.21 -13.77 2.38
CA LEU A 39 -4.46 -13.97 0.96
C LEU A 39 -5.91 -13.61 0.66
N VAL A 40 -6.13 -12.95 -0.44
CA VAL A 40 -7.49 -12.61 -0.89
C VAL A 40 -7.66 -13.02 -2.35
N ASP A 41 -8.88 -13.40 -2.69
CA ASP A 41 -9.22 -13.75 -4.05
C ASP A 41 -9.68 -12.51 -4.79
N ARG A 42 -9.18 -12.34 -6.00
CA ARG A 42 -9.53 -11.22 -6.86
C ARG A 42 -9.68 -11.74 -8.28
N THR A 43 -10.14 -10.87 -9.16
CA THR A 43 -10.26 -11.17 -10.58
C THR A 43 -9.42 -10.15 -11.33
N ASP A 44 -8.61 -10.61 -12.28
CA ASP A 44 -7.84 -9.68 -13.10
C ASP A 44 -8.75 -9.04 -14.14
N PHE A 45 -8.20 -8.14 -14.95
CA PHE A 45 -9.02 -7.41 -15.92
C PHE A 45 -9.53 -8.29 -17.04
N ASN A 46 -8.99 -9.49 -17.21
CA ASN A 46 -9.47 -10.48 -18.17
C ASN A 46 -10.55 -11.38 -17.57
N GLY A 47 -10.91 -11.20 -16.32
CA GLY A 47 -11.88 -12.03 -15.65
C GLY A 47 -11.30 -13.31 -15.05
N SER A 48 -10.00 -13.50 -15.09
CA SER A 48 -9.37 -14.70 -14.53
C SER A 48 -9.16 -14.56 -13.03
N PRO A 49 -9.38 -15.63 -12.27
CA PRO A 49 -9.16 -15.57 -10.82
C PRO A 49 -7.67 -15.45 -10.50
N ILE A 50 -7.35 -14.58 -9.57
CA ILE A 50 -5.97 -14.41 -9.07
C ILE A 50 -6.00 -14.29 -7.56
N LYS A 51 -4.84 -14.53 -6.95
CA LYS A 51 -4.69 -14.28 -5.51
C LYS A 51 -3.76 -13.10 -5.31
N LYS A 52 -4.09 -12.29 -4.34
CA LYS A 52 -3.24 -11.18 -3.91
C LYS A 52 -3.00 -11.29 -2.42
N VAL A 53 -1.97 -10.60 -1.95
CA VAL A 53 -1.70 -10.49 -0.53
C VAL A 53 -2.21 -9.15 -0.05
N GLN A 54 -3.04 -9.18 0.98
CA GLN A 54 -3.58 -7.96 1.56
C GLN A 54 -2.86 -7.67 2.87
N PHE A 55 -2.28 -6.48 2.94
CA PHE A 55 -1.68 -5.97 4.17
C PHE A 55 -2.63 -4.96 4.79
N ILE A 56 -2.67 -4.92 6.11
CA ILE A 56 -3.35 -3.85 6.82
C ILE A 56 -2.29 -2.84 7.20
N VAL A 57 -2.49 -1.60 6.80
CA VAL A 57 -1.50 -0.54 6.97
C VAL A 57 -2.14 0.70 7.57
N THR A 58 -1.32 1.50 8.24
CA THR A 58 -1.73 2.81 8.72
C THR A 58 -0.71 3.84 8.26
N ASN A 59 -1.16 5.07 8.08
CA ASN A 59 -0.26 6.17 7.85
C ASN A 59 0.28 6.62 9.22
N PRO A 60 1.60 6.55 9.46
CA PRO A 60 2.14 6.92 10.77
C PRO A 60 1.82 8.35 11.20
N GLU A 61 1.54 9.22 10.22
CA GLU A 61 1.23 10.62 10.52
C GLU A 61 -0.27 10.89 10.66
N ASP A 62 -1.12 9.87 10.46
CA ASP A 62 -2.55 10.04 10.63
C ASP A 62 -2.88 10.02 12.14
N PRO A 63 -3.41 11.12 12.70
CA PRO A 63 -3.73 11.17 14.13
C PRO A 63 -4.80 10.14 14.50
N GLN A 64 -5.65 9.76 13.57
CA GLN A 64 -6.71 8.78 13.82
C GLN A 64 -6.26 7.35 13.64
N ARG A 65 -5.07 7.13 13.08
CA ARG A 65 -4.52 5.80 12.88
C ARG A 65 -5.50 4.87 12.16
N ARG A 66 -6.15 5.35 11.12
CA ARG A 66 -7.13 4.57 10.38
C ARG A 66 -6.44 3.41 9.68
N GLU A 67 -6.98 2.21 9.86
CA GLU A 67 -6.48 1.04 9.16
C GLU A 67 -6.99 1.02 7.73
N ARG A 68 -6.09 0.75 6.81
CA ARG A 68 -6.41 0.70 5.38
C ARG A 68 -5.78 -0.55 4.79
N LYS A 69 -6.23 -0.93 3.62
CA LYS A 69 -5.79 -2.15 2.95
C LYS A 69 -4.84 -1.81 1.82
N PHE A 70 -3.75 -2.55 1.74
CA PHE A 70 -2.76 -2.41 0.67
C PHE A 70 -2.55 -3.79 0.07
N GLU A 71 -2.91 -3.97 -1.19
CA GLU A 71 -2.87 -5.28 -1.84
C GLU A 71 -1.81 -5.32 -2.92
N LEU A 72 -1.06 -6.41 -2.94
CA LEU A 72 0.00 -6.59 -3.92
C LEU A 72 -0.06 -7.99 -4.51
N SER A 73 0.38 -8.09 -5.77
CA SER A 73 0.59 -9.38 -6.42
C SER A 73 1.75 -10.11 -5.78
N ARG A 74 1.73 -11.44 -5.90
CA ARG A 74 2.73 -12.30 -5.29
C ARG A 74 4.18 -11.82 -5.49
N LYS A 75 4.51 -11.37 -6.69
CA LYS A 75 5.91 -11.05 -7.00
C LYS A 75 6.45 -9.84 -6.23
N HIS A 76 5.57 -8.99 -5.71
CA HIS A 76 5.99 -7.78 -5.00
C HIS A 76 6.06 -7.98 -3.48
N VAL A 77 5.50 -9.06 -2.99
CA VAL A 77 5.35 -9.30 -1.56
C VAL A 77 6.68 -9.55 -0.82
N PRO A 78 7.63 -10.32 -1.39
CA PRO A 78 8.84 -10.66 -0.64
C PRO A 78 9.62 -9.46 -0.14
N LYS A 79 9.69 -8.37 -0.91
CA LYS A 79 10.44 -7.19 -0.48
C LYS A 79 9.89 -6.59 0.79
N ILE A 80 8.56 -6.60 0.95
CA ILE A 80 7.91 -6.08 2.14
C ILE A 80 8.01 -7.11 3.27
N TYR A 81 7.62 -8.34 3.00
CA TYR A 81 7.56 -9.38 4.01
C TYR A 81 8.92 -9.63 4.66
N ASN A 82 10.00 -9.59 3.87
CA ASN A 82 11.33 -9.77 4.41
C ASN A 82 11.70 -8.70 5.44
N GLU A 83 11.30 -7.44 5.20
CA GLU A 83 11.54 -6.39 6.18
C GLU A 83 10.71 -6.58 7.43
N LEU A 84 9.47 -6.99 7.28
CA LEU A 84 8.60 -7.24 8.43
C LEU A 84 9.12 -8.38 9.29
N LYS A 85 9.68 -9.43 8.68
CA LYS A 85 10.25 -10.54 9.44
C LYS A 85 11.49 -10.13 10.24
N LYS A 86 12.16 -9.08 9.83
CA LYS A 86 13.30 -8.52 10.57
C LYS A 86 12.85 -7.64 11.73
N GLY A 87 11.56 -7.45 11.91
CA GLY A 87 11.02 -6.61 12.96
C GLY A 87 10.78 -5.16 12.56
N LYS A 88 10.99 -4.83 11.29
CA LYS A 88 10.67 -3.50 10.80
C LYS A 88 9.18 -3.39 10.58
N THR A 89 8.58 -2.26 10.92
CA THR A 89 7.15 -2.07 10.77
C THR A 89 6.80 -0.86 9.92
N VAL A 90 7.66 0.13 9.84
CA VAL A 90 7.41 1.34 9.05
C VAL A 90 8.30 1.31 7.83
N LEU A 91 7.68 1.27 6.66
CA LEU A 91 8.39 1.14 5.38
C LEU A 91 7.97 2.26 4.46
N GLU A 92 8.94 2.75 3.68
CA GLU A 92 8.64 3.64 2.57
C GLU A 92 8.57 2.79 1.31
N ILE A 93 7.45 2.89 0.60
CA ILE A 93 7.22 2.13 -0.62
C ILE A 93 7.20 3.12 -1.78
N PHE A 94 8.10 2.95 -2.73
CA PHE A 94 8.18 3.77 -3.93
C PHE A 94 7.85 2.89 -5.13
N ARG A 95 6.94 3.36 -5.98
CA ARG A 95 6.55 2.61 -7.17
C ARG A 95 7.10 3.24 -8.43
N THR A 96 7.61 2.40 -9.34
CA THR A 96 7.97 2.80 -10.69
C THR A 96 7.29 1.88 -11.68
N GLY A 97 6.95 2.41 -12.85
CA GLY A 97 6.37 1.63 -13.93
C GLY A 97 4.88 1.44 -13.82
N GLN A 98 4.32 0.85 -14.85
CA GLN A 98 2.89 0.60 -14.97
C GLN A 98 2.65 -0.80 -15.52
N GLY A 99 1.51 -1.38 -15.16
CA GLY A 99 1.11 -2.69 -15.64
C GLY A 99 2.15 -3.74 -15.30
N LYS A 100 2.56 -4.52 -16.28
CA LYS A 100 3.53 -5.59 -16.06
C LYS A 100 4.93 -5.10 -15.72
N GLN A 101 5.21 -3.81 -15.94
CA GLN A 101 6.51 -3.23 -15.63
C GLN A 101 6.53 -2.54 -14.29
N THR A 102 5.48 -2.71 -13.51
CA THR A 102 5.42 -2.14 -12.17
C THR A 102 6.48 -2.76 -11.27
N GLU A 103 7.25 -1.92 -10.59
CA GLU A 103 8.19 -2.34 -9.58
C GLU A 103 7.98 -1.53 -8.32
N TYR A 104 8.18 -2.17 -7.19
CA TYR A 104 8.12 -1.51 -5.89
C TYR A 104 9.49 -1.57 -5.24
N HIS A 105 9.90 -0.42 -4.72
CA HIS A 105 11.19 -0.29 -4.02
C HIS A 105 10.86 -0.01 -2.55
N VAL A 106 11.44 -0.79 -1.66
CA VAL A 106 11.07 -0.78 -0.24
C VAL A 106 12.28 -0.34 0.57
N LYS A 107 12.06 0.65 1.44
CA LYS A 107 13.09 1.14 2.35
C LYS A 107 12.52 1.10 3.76
N ALA A 108 13.21 0.42 4.66
CA ALA A 108 12.78 0.35 6.05
C ALA A 108 13.12 1.65 6.76
N ILE A 109 12.11 2.24 7.41
CA ILE A 109 12.29 3.45 8.22
C ILE A 109 12.54 3.06 9.67
N ARG A 110 11.75 2.15 10.21
CA ARG A 110 11.94 1.64 11.58
C ARG A 110 11.13 0.38 11.80
#